data_4013cf7251fb134b713d520d32d3d255
#
_entry.id   4013cf7251fb134b713d520d32d3d255
#
_cell.length_a   1.000
_cell.length_b   1.000
_cell.length_c   1.000
_cell.angle_alpha   90.00
_cell.angle_beta   90.00
_cell.angle_gamma   90.00
#
_symmetry.space_group_name_H-M   'P 1'
#
loop_
_entity.id
_entity.type
_entity.pdbx_description
1 polymer ?
#
loop_
_entity_poly.entity_id
_entity_poly.type
_entity_poly.pdbx_seq_one_letter_code
_entity_poly.pdbx_strand_id
1 'polypeptide(L)'
;MTRKEEVTGLIYKEESYAIIGACFAVYKDKGCGFLEPVYHECLEIEFDSHGIPFLSKPPQTLQCRGRTLVQTFSPDFICYEKIIVEIKAVSALVDEHRAQVLNYLSATGCELALLVNFGHYPRLEYERLLPRKPEPVDFRL
;
A
#
# COMPACT_ATOMS: atom_id res chain seq x y z
N MET A 1 -6.97 -12.72 11.05
CA MET A 1 -6.43 -13.66 10.03
C MET A 1 -6.91 -15.06 10.34
N THR A 2 -7.40 -15.77 9.36
CA THR A 2 -7.84 -17.15 9.54
C THR A 2 -6.66 -18.11 9.46
N ARG A 3 -6.82 -19.28 10.08
CA ARG A 3 -5.80 -20.34 10.03
C ARG A 3 -5.53 -20.80 8.58
N LYS A 4 -6.57 -20.80 7.74
CA LYS A 4 -6.44 -21.17 6.32
C LYS A 4 -5.55 -20.18 5.57
N GLU A 5 -5.68 -18.90 5.86
CA GLU A 5 -4.84 -17.86 5.25
C GLU A 5 -3.38 -18.02 5.66
N GLU A 6 -3.13 -18.35 6.91
CA GLU A 6 -1.76 -18.62 7.38
C GLU A 6 -1.13 -19.76 6.61
N VAL A 7 -1.87 -20.85 6.40
CA VAL A 7 -1.37 -22.02 5.69
C VAL A 7 -1.06 -21.71 4.22
N THR A 8 -1.88 -20.86 3.57
CA THR A 8 -1.68 -20.49 2.17
C THR A 8 -0.71 -19.33 2.00
N GLY A 9 -0.30 -18.67 3.09
CA GLY A 9 0.55 -17.46 3.04
C GLY A 9 -0.18 -16.20 2.62
N LEU A 10 -1.50 -16.23 2.50
CA LEU A 10 -2.32 -15.08 2.12
C LEU A 10 -2.99 -14.49 3.35
N ILE A 11 -2.36 -13.47 3.94
CA ILE A 11 -2.98 -12.73 5.05
C ILE A 11 -3.96 -11.69 4.52
N TYR A 12 -5.00 -11.43 5.29
CA TYR A 12 -6.03 -10.41 4.98
C TYR A 12 -6.60 -10.57 3.58
N LYS A 13 -6.88 -11.82 3.20
CA LYS A 13 -7.33 -12.16 1.85
C LYS A 13 -8.61 -11.42 1.46
N GLU A 14 -9.61 -11.42 2.34
CA GLU A 14 -10.90 -10.80 2.04
C GLU A 14 -10.78 -9.29 1.97
N GLU A 15 -10.06 -8.69 2.92
CA GLU A 15 -9.87 -7.25 2.96
C GLU A 15 -9.08 -6.77 1.76
N SER A 16 -7.99 -7.45 1.40
CA SER A 16 -7.21 -7.07 0.23
C SER A 16 -7.99 -7.26 -1.06
N TYR A 17 -8.82 -8.29 -1.14
CA TYR A 17 -9.69 -8.50 -2.29
C TYR A 17 -10.67 -7.34 -2.46
N ALA A 18 -11.27 -6.88 -1.37
CA ALA A 18 -12.20 -5.74 -1.40
C ALA A 18 -11.49 -4.46 -1.85
N ILE A 19 -10.29 -4.20 -1.33
CA ILE A 19 -9.49 -3.03 -1.70
C ILE A 19 -9.16 -3.07 -3.19
N ILE A 20 -8.65 -4.19 -3.68
CA ILE A 20 -8.28 -4.33 -5.09
C ILE A 20 -9.51 -4.21 -5.98
N GLY A 21 -10.67 -4.73 -5.55
CA GLY A 21 -11.92 -4.56 -6.26
C GLY A 21 -12.30 -3.09 -6.45
N ALA A 22 -12.13 -2.28 -5.41
CA ALA A 22 -12.35 -0.84 -5.50
C ALA A 22 -11.36 -0.18 -6.47
N CYS A 23 -10.10 -0.61 -6.47
CA CYS A 23 -9.09 -0.11 -7.40
C CYS A 23 -9.46 -0.45 -8.85
N PHE A 24 -9.93 -1.66 -9.11
CA PHE A 24 -10.39 -2.03 -10.44
C PHE A 24 -11.58 -1.20 -10.89
N ALA A 25 -12.52 -0.90 -9.98
CA ALA A 25 -13.66 -0.04 -10.30
C ALA A 25 -13.21 1.35 -10.75
N VAL A 26 -12.25 1.93 -10.04
CA VAL A 26 -11.68 3.24 -10.41
C VAL A 26 -10.96 3.15 -11.74
N TYR A 27 -10.14 2.13 -11.96
CA TYR A 27 -9.40 1.96 -13.20
C TYR A 27 -10.34 1.78 -14.40
N LYS A 28 -11.39 0.99 -14.22
CA LYS A 28 -12.39 0.76 -15.26
C LYS A 28 -13.09 2.07 -15.68
N ASP A 29 -13.37 2.93 -14.71
CA ASP A 29 -14.06 4.19 -14.97
C ASP A 29 -13.12 5.24 -15.57
N LYS A 30 -11.89 5.35 -15.08
CA LYS A 30 -10.97 6.44 -15.43
C LYS A 30 -9.90 6.07 -16.45
N GLY A 31 -9.51 4.80 -16.51
CA GLY A 31 -8.37 4.38 -17.32
C GLY A 31 -7.06 4.92 -16.77
N CYS A 32 -5.98 4.75 -17.53
CA CYS A 32 -4.70 5.37 -17.21
C CYS A 32 -4.63 6.78 -17.80
N GLY A 33 -3.69 7.60 -17.33
CA GLY A 33 -3.39 8.89 -17.93
C GLY A 33 -3.65 10.10 -17.05
N PHE A 34 -4.42 9.97 -15.98
CA PHE A 34 -4.58 11.05 -15.04
C PHE A 34 -3.40 11.10 -14.07
N LEU A 35 -3.26 12.23 -13.37
CA LEU A 35 -2.28 12.36 -12.31
C LEU A 35 -2.76 11.65 -11.04
N GLU A 36 -1.82 11.27 -10.21
CA GLU A 36 -2.07 10.51 -8.98
C GLU A 36 -3.19 11.08 -8.10
N PRO A 37 -3.28 12.41 -7.86
CA PRO A 37 -4.35 12.96 -7.01
C PRO A 37 -5.77 12.64 -7.49
N VAL A 38 -5.98 12.49 -8.78
CA VAL A 38 -7.30 12.13 -9.32
C VAL A 38 -7.69 10.73 -8.84
N TYR A 39 -6.77 9.78 -8.97
CA TYR A 39 -7.01 8.40 -8.54
C TYR A 39 -7.19 8.31 -7.02
N HIS A 40 -6.44 9.11 -6.28
CA HIS A 40 -6.56 9.15 -4.83
C HIS A 40 -7.96 9.56 -4.40
N GLU A 41 -8.47 10.64 -4.97
CA GLU A 41 -9.83 11.13 -4.66
C GLU A 41 -10.89 10.12 -5.09
N CYS A 42 -10.73 9.50 -6.26
CA CYS A 42 -11.65 8.46 -6.71
C CYS A 42 -11.67 7.28 -5.75
N LEU A 43 -10.52 6.88 -5.22
CA LEU A 43 -10.45 5.78 -4.25
C LEU A 43 -11.12 6.13 -2.92
N GLU A 44 -11.01 7.36 -2.46
CA GLU A 44 -11.73 7.79 -1.26
C GLU A 44 -13.24 7.57 -1.42
N ILE A 45 -13.75 7.93 -2.60
CA ILE A 45 -15.18 7.76 -2.93
C ILE A 45 -15.54 6.26 -3.03
N GLU A 46 -14.71 5.47 -3.72
CA GLU A 46 -14.98 4.04 -3.89
C GLU A 46 -14.88 3.28 -2.58
N PHE A 47 -13.90 3.59 -1.74
CA PHE A 47 -13.79 2.95 -0.43
C PHE A 47 -15.03 3.24 0.43
N ASP A 48 -15.48 4.48 0.46
CA ASP A 48 -16.70 4.82 1.18
C ASP A 48 -17.91 4.06 0.64
N SER A 49 -18.05 4.01 -0.68
CA SER A 49 -19.16 3.32 -1.33
C SER A 49 -19.18 1.82 -1.03
N HIS A 50 -18.01 1.21 -0.86
CA HIS A 50 -17.90 -0.23 -0.58
C HIS A 50 -17.81 -0.54 0.92
N GLY A 51 -17.92 0.45 1.79
CA GLY A 51 -17.83 0.24 3.23
C GLY A 51 -16.46 -0.16 3.71
N ILE A 52 -15.40 0.19 2.96
CA ILE A 52 -14.02 -0.10 3.35
C ILE A 52 -13.52 1.00 4.27
N PRO A 53 -13.24 0.71 5.56
CA PRO A 53 -12.73 1.73 6.46
C PRO A 53 -11.31 2.12 6.09
N PHE A 54 -11.03 3.42 6.01
CA PHE A 54 -9.72 3.90 5.61
C PHE A 54 -9.38 5.22 6.30
N LEU A 55 -8.07 5.47 6.40
CA LEU A 55 -7.52 6.77 6.71
C LEU A 55 -6.78 7.24 5.45
N SER A 56 -7.04 8.48 5.02
CA SER A 56 -6.40 9.07 3.86
C SER A 56 -5.20 9.89 4.30
N LYS A 57 -4.03 9.56 3.78
CA LYS A 57 -2.75 10.22 4.07
C LYS A 57 -2.48 10.41 5.55
N PRO A 58 -2.66 9.36 6.38
CA PRO A 58 -2.43 9.50 7.81
C PRO A 58 -0.95 9.75 8.09
N PRO A 59 -0.60 10.85 8.80
CA PRO A 59 0.80 11.12 9.09
C PRO A 59 1.35 10.10 10.08
N GLN A 60 2.56 9.61 9.81
CA GLN A 60 3.26 8.62 10.60
C GLN A 60 4.59 9.18 11.08
N THR A 61 4.99 8.82 12.28
CA THR A 61 6.26 9.24 12.85
C THR A 61 7.37 8.26 12.49
N LEU A 62 8.60 8.75 12.54
CA LEU A 62 9.81 7.95 12.34
C LEU A 62 10.69 8.04 13.57
N GLN A 63 11.40 6.96 13.86
CA GLN A 63 12.32 6.88 14.99
C GLN A 63 13.75 6.70 14.49
N CYS A 64 14.69 7.30 15.22
CA CYS A 64 16.11 7.07 15.00
C CYS A 64 16.78 6.98 16.36
N ARG A 65 17.37 5.83 16.69
CA ARG A 65 18.02 5.59 17.99
C ARG A 65 17.11 5.95 19.18
N GLY A 66 15.82 5.55 19.08
CA GLY A 66 14.83 5.80 20.12
C GLY A 66 14.31 7.23 20.18
N ARG A 67 14.74 8.10 19.28
CA ARG A 67 14.25 9.49 19.23
C ARG A 67 13.27 9.65 18.08
N THR A 68 12.18 10.36 18.34
CA THR A 68 11.20 10.67 17.32
C THR A 68 11.73 11.79 16.43
N LEU A 69 11.74 11.55 15.13
CA LEU A 69 12.19 12.54 14.15
C LEU A 69 11.14 13.63 13.97
N VAL A 70 11.59 14.81 13.55
CA VAL A 70 10.70 15.88 13.10
C VAL A 70 10.03 15.49 11.77
N GLN A 71 10.77 14.77 10.92
CA GLN A 71 10.26 14.31 9.64
C GLN A 71 9.21 13.22 9.82
N THR A 72 8.16 13.29 9.01
CA THR A 72 7.08 12.31 8.99
C THR A 72 6.90 11.80 7.58
N PHE A 73 6.09 10.76 7.44
CA PHE A 73 5.66 10.27 6.13
C PHE A 73 4.18 9.96 6.18
N SER A 74 3.53 9.92 5.02
CA SER A 74 2.10 9.63 4.94
C SER A 74 1.86 8.64 3.81
N PRO A 75 1.54 7.37 4.11
CA PRO A 75 1.03 6.46 3.08
C PRO A 75 -0.24 7.05 2.48
N ASP A 76 -0.56 6.69 1.25
CA ASP A 76 -1.78 7.18 0.63
C ASP A 76 -3.00 6.77 1.45
N PHE A 77 -3.08 5.50 1.86
CA PHE A 77 -4.16 5.01 2.71
C PHE A 77 -3.66 3.98 3.69
N ILE A 78 -4.31 3.91 4.84
CA ILE A 78 -4.27 2.73 5.71
C ILE A 78 -5.70 2.25 5.84
N CYS A 79 -5.97 1.06 5.29
CA CYS A 79 -7.29 0.46 5.27
C CYS A 79 -7.43 -0.59 6.36
N TYR A 80 -8.63 -0.69 6.97
CA TYR A 80 -8.90 -1.66 8.04
C TYR A 80 -7.90 -1.56 9.21
N GLU A 81 -7.28 -0.39 9.39
CA GLU A 81 -6.27 -0.12 10.42
C GLU A 81 -4.99 -0.97 10.30
N LYS A 82 -4.82 -1.73 9.21
CA LYS A 82 -3.74 -2.72 9.13
C LYS A 82 -3.14 -2.94 7.73
N ILE A 83 -3.73 -2.37 6.69
CA ILE A 83 -3.25 -2.58 5.32
C ILE A 83 -2.87 -1.23 4.71
N ILE A 84 -1.61 -1.08 4.34
CA ILE A 84 -1.14 0.11 3.63
C ILE A 84 -1.55 -0.04 2.17
N VAL A 85 -2.12 1.02 1.61
CA VAL A 85 -2.38 1.11 0.18
C VAL A 85 -1.62 2.31 -0.36
N GLU A 86 -0.69 2.05 -1.25
CA GLU A 86 0.12 3.09 -1.87
C GLU A 86 -0.16 3.08 -3.37
N ILE A 87 -0.47 4.25 -3.92
CA ILE A 87 -0.84 4.36 -5.33
C ILE A 87 0.22 5.08 -6.13
N LYS A 88 0.33 4.73 -7.39
CA LYS A 88 1.22 5.36 -8.37
C LYS A 88 0.45 5.58 -9.65
N ALA A 89 0.92 6.52 -10.46
CA ALA A 89 0.39 6.80 -11.78
C ALA A 89 1.57 6.92 -12.76
N VAL A 90 2.28 5.81 -12.95
CA VAL A 90 3.51 5.72 -13.75
C VAL A 90 3.35 4.64 -14.82
N SER A 91 4.25 4.61 -15.82
CA SER A 91 4.15 3.63 -16.89
C SER A 91 4.34 2.20 -16.39
N ALA A 92 5.22 2.00 -15.41
CA ALA A 92 5.47 0.70 -14.79
C ALA A 92 6.04 0.88 -13.40
N LEU A 93 5.72 -0.06 -12.50
CA LEU A 93 6.32 -0.07 -11.17
C LEU A 93 7.79 -0.44 -11.25
N VAL A 94 8.60 0.22 -10.44
CA VAL A 94 10.05 -0.02 -10.36
C VAL A 94 10.46 -0.27 -8.91
N ASP A 95 11.70 -0.71 -8.71
CA ASP A 95 12.17 -1.09 -7.37
C ASP A 95 12.15 0.06 -6.36
N GLU A 96 12.32 1.29 -6.78
CA GLU A 96 12.21 2.45 -5.88
C GLU A 96 10.82 2.55 -5.27
N HIS A 97 9.78 2.23 -6.04
CA HIS A 97 8.41 2.22 -5.53
C HIS A 97 8.23 1.12 -4.46
N ARG A 98 8.80 -0.06 -4.71
CA ARG A 98 8.71 -1.18 -3.78
C ARG A 98 9.49 -0.89 -2.51
N ALA A 99 10.69 -0.31 -2.64
CA ALA A 99 11.51 0.07 -1.49
C ALA A 99 10.79 1.05 -0.57
N GLN A 100 10.11 2.05 -1.13
CA GLN A 100 9.35 3.01 -0.35
C GLN A 100 8.27 2.30 0.48
N VAL A 101 7.52 1.40 -0.13
CA VAL A 101 6.43 0.70 0.54
C VAL A 101 6.97 -0.25 1.61
N LEU A 102 8.07 -0.94 1.34
CA LEU A 102 8.71 -1.81 2.32
C LEU A 102 9.19 -1.00 3.55
N ASN A 103 9.70 0.21 3.32
CA ASN A 103 10.06 1.11 4.41
C ASN A 103 8.85 1.52 5.22
N TYR A 104 7.72 1.79 4.58
CA TYR A 104 6.47 2.12 5.27
C TYR A 104 5.98 0.96 6.13
N LEU A 105 6.06 -0.26 5.63
CA LEU A 105 5.71 -1.45 6.41
C LEU A 105 6.58 -1.57 7.65
N SER A 106 7.90 -1.38 7.50
CA SER A 106 8.82 -1.44 8.61
C SER A 106 8.53 -0.37 9.66
N ALA A 107 8.23 0.85 9.22
CA ALA A 107 8.01 1.97 10.13
C ALA A 107 6.65 1.90 10.85
N THR A 108 5.63 1.35 10.22
CA THR A 108 4.28 1.30 10.80
C THR A 108 3.99 0.01 11.57
N GLY A 109 4.72 -1.06 11.28
CA GLY A 109 4.40 -2.38 11.82
C GLY A 109 3.23 -3.07 11.12
N CYS A 110 2.69 -2.49 10.04
CA CYS A 110 1.67 -3.15 9.25
C CYS A 110 2.23 -4.40 8.58
N GLU A 111 1.39 -5.41 8.42
CA GLU A 111 1.83 -6.72 7.91
C GLU A 111 1.59 -6.91 6.42
N LEU A 112 0.88 -5.99 5.78
CA LEU A 112 0.57 -6.08 4.35
C LEU A 112 0.48 -4.69 3.76
N ALA A 113 1.02 -4.55 2.55
CA ALA A 113 0.79 -3.38 1.73
C ALA A 113 0.36 -3.80 0.34
N LEU A 114 -0.46 -2.96 -0.26
CA LEU A 114 -0.87 -3.09 -1.66
C LEU A 114 -0.30 -1.88 -2.40
N LEU A 115 0.56 -2.14 -3.37
CA LEU A 115 1.14 -1.13 -4.25
C LEU A 115 0.37 -1.20 -5.56
N VAL A 116 -0.34 -0.12 -5.91
CA VAL A 116 -1.27 -0.12 -7.04
C VAL A 116 -0.89 0.98 -8.01
N ASN A 117 -0.72 0.62 -9.28
CA ASN A 117 -0.32 1.57 -10.31
C ASN A 117 -1.44 1.78 -11.32
N PHE A 118 -2.03 2.96 -11.29
CA PHE A 118 -3.10 3.37 -12.21
C PHE A 118 -2.58 3.87 -13.56
N GLY A 119 -1.28 4.09 -13.68
CA GLY A 119 -0.69 4.58 -14.92
C GLY A 119 -0.33 3.49 -15.92
N HIS A 120 -0.45 2.24 -15.55
CA HIS A 120 -0.12 1.11 -16.42
C HIS A 120 -1.25 0.85 -17.42
N TYR A 121 -0.88 0.50 -18.65
CA TYR A 121 -1.81 0.15 -19.73
C TYR A 121 -1.42 -1.23 -20.29
N PRO A 122 -2.35 -2.11 -20.63
CA PRO A 122 -3.82 -1.92 -20.67
C PRO A 122 -4.52 -2.41 -19.39
N ARG A 123 -3.80 -2.83 -18.37
CA ARG A 123 -4.38 -3.38 -17.15
C ARG A 123 -3.84 -2.68 -15.94
N LEU A 124 -4.66 -2.62 -14.88
CA LEU A 124 -4.21 -2.17 -13.58
C LEU A 124 -3.06 -3.08 -13.10
N GLU A 125 -1.97 -2.47 -12.69
CA GLU A 125 -0.81 -3.18 -12.16
C GLU A 125 -0.83 -3.06 -10.63
N TYR A 126 -0.68 -4.18 -9.92
CA TYR A 126 -0.61 -4.13 -8.46
C TYR A 126 0.23 -5.26 -7.90
N GLU A 127 0.75 -5.05 -6.71
CA GLU A 127 1.58 -6.02 -6.01
C GLU A 127 1.19 -6.06 -4.54
N ARG A 128 1.23 -7.26 -3.95
CA ARG A 128 1.12 -7.47 -2.52
C ARG A 128 2.54 -7.52 -1.97
N LEU A 129 2.82 -6.68 -0.97
CA LEU A 129 4.14 -6.62 -0.35
C LEU A 129 4.02 -6.94 1.13
N LEU A 130 4.93 -7.80 1.60
CA LEU A 130 5.03 -8.18 3.00
C LEU A 130 6.28 -7.52 3.61
N PRO A 131 6.32 -7.35 4.94
CA PRO A 131 7.51 -6.79 5.59
C PRO A 131 8.76 -7.60 5.26
N ARG A 132 9.88 -6.89 5.14
CA ARG A 132 11.18 -7.53 4.95
C ARG A 132 11.49 -8.38 6.17
N LYS A 133 12.10 -9.57 5.92
CA LYS A 133 12.68 -10.34 7.01
C LYS A 133 13.97 -9.66 7.46
N PRO A 134 14.27 -9.63 8.76
CA PRO A 134 15.56 -9.14 9.22
C PRO A 134 16.68 -9.96 8.57
N GLU A 135 17.67 -9.28 8.00
CA GLU A 135 18.83 -9.92 7.40
C GLU A 135 20.03 -9.77 8.35
N PRO A 136 20.91 -10.79 8.40
CA PRO A 136 22.14 -10.65 9.16
C PRO A 136 22.96 -9.48 8.62
N VAL A 137 23.47 -8.66 9.53
CA VAL A 137 24.35 -7.56 9.14
C VAL A 137 25.77 -8.12 9.01
N ASP A 138 26.40 -7.89 7.88
CA ASP A 138 27.80 -8.28 7.64
C ASP A 138 28.69 -7.07 7.88
N PHE A 139 29.52 -7.16 8.93
CA PHE A 139 30.42 -6.08 9.30
C PHE A 139 31.83 -6.24 8.74
N ARG A 140 32.05 -7.18 7.84
CA ARG A 140 33.38 -7.34 7.21
C ARG A 140 33.62 -6.16 6.27
N LEU A 141 34.76 -5.57 6.42
CA LEU A 141 35.16 -4.41 5.62
C LEU A 141 36.24 -4.80 4.59
#